data_5e7e66c586ff6f7cb764a4c936be9ede
#
_entry.id   5e7e66c586ff6f7cb764a4c936be9ede
#
_cell.length_a   1.000
_cell.length_b   1.000
_cell.length_c   1.000
_cell.angle_alpha   90.00
_cell.angle_beta   90.00
_cell.angle_gamma   90.00
#
_symmetry.space_group_name_H-M   'P 1'
#
loop_
_entity.id
_entity.type
_entity.pdbx_description
1 polymer ?
#
loop_
_entity_poly.entity_id
_entity_poly.type
_entity_poly.pdbx_seq_one_letter_code
_entity_poly.pdbx_strand_id
1 'polypeptide(L)'
;MTFRDDPNLVITPVVAGVKNALKTAAATPTVKRFILTSSSNALTLPRPNTEYRLDQNSWNEISSKEAWKTEGYDPAARPMHVYSASKVDSERAAWDFVEKEKPQFILNTVCPNFNIGEILDKRQPGSSSGYIRALWEGNPQITGILQQFPPQFAIDVKDNARLHVAGLTMEDVKGERLLALNEPFNYSRWVESLQKIDPSKNFPPPPANESKDIGTVDMKRSIELLKRLGLTGLTPFDESVRQLIASVS
;
A
#
# COMPACT_ATOMS: atom_id res chain seq x y z
N MET A 1 -9.50 -8.45 -6.26
CA MET A 1 -9.77 -8.34 -4.81
C MET A 1 -11.23 -7.96 -4.65
N THR A 2 -12.03 -8.80 -4.00
CA THR A 2 -13.45 -8.49 -3.80
C THR A 2 -13.55 -7.73 -2.48
N PHE A 3 -13.81 -6.45 -2.53
CA PHE A 3 -14.10 -5.66 -1.34
C PHE A 3 -15.49 -6.06 -0.83
N ARG A 4 -15.54 -6.65 0.37
CA ARG A 4 -16.79 -7.01 1.05
C ARG A 4 -17.14 -5.93 2.06
N ASP A 5 -18.44 -5.75 2.31
CA ASP A 5 -18.99 -4.75 3.21
C ASP A 5 -19.26 -5.26 4.64
N ASP A 6 -19.20 -6.58 4.86
CA ASP A 6 -19.36 -7.17 6.19
C ASP A 6 -18.03 -7.23 6.94
N PRO A 7 -17.86 -6.46 8.03
CA PRO A 7 -16.63 -6.44 8.82
C PRO A 7 -16.31 -7.78 9.48
N ASN A 8 -17.32 -8.59 9.82
CA ASN A 8 -17.08 -9.89 10.43
C ASN A 8 -16.46 -10.88 9.46
N LEU A 9 -16.76 -10.77 8.17
CA LEU A 9 -16.19 -11.62 7.12
C LEU A 9 -14.81 -11.17 6.64
N VAL A 10 -14.37 -9.95 6.99
CA VAL A 10 -13.09 -9.39 6.54
C VAL A 10 -12.16 -9.10 7.71
N ILE A 11 -12.57 -8.25 8.65
CA ILE A 11 -11.70 -7.77 9.73
C ILE A 11 -11.37 -8.91 10.69
N THR A 12 -12.38 -9.64 11.15
CA THR A 12 -12.21 -10.73 12.12
C THR A 12 -11.22 -11.79 11.67
N PRO A 13 -11.33 -12.38 10.47
CA PRO A 13 -10.37 -13.40 10.02
C PRO A 13 -8.98 -12.82 9.73
N VAL A 14 -8.86 -11.57 9.26
CA VAL A 14 -7.55 -10.94 9.03
C VAL A 14 -6.82 -10.72 10.36
N VAL A 15 -7.49 -10.19 11.37
CA VAL A 15 -6.91 -10.01 12.72
C VAL A 15 -6.54 -11.35 13.34
N ALA A 16 -7.41 -12.36 13.21
CA ALA A 16 -7.12 -13.72 13.70
C ALA A 16 -5.90 -14.34 13.00
N GLY A 17 -5.78 -14.17 11.68
CA GLY A 17 -4.65 -14.63 10.89
C GLY A 17 -3.32 -14.03 11.35
N VAL A 18 -3.27 -12.71 11.56
CA VAL A 18 -2.07 -12.02 12.08
C VAL A 18 -1.72 -12.52 13.49
N LYS A 19 -2.70 -12.61 14.39
CA LYS A 19 -2.47 -13.15 15.75
C LYS A 19 -1.95 -14.59 15.74
N ASN A 20 -2.47 -15.45 14.86
CA ASN A 20 -2.02 -16.84 14.75
C ASN A 20 -0.58 -16.89 14.22
N ALA A 21 -0.21 -16.09 13.22
CA ALA A 21 1.17 -16.01 12.73
C ALA A 21 2.14 -15.55 13.82
N LEU A 22 1.76 -14.53 14.61
CA LEU A 22 2.57 -14.03 15.72
C LEU A 22 2.73 -15.06 16.84
N LYS A 23 1.66 -15.79 17.21
CA LYS A 23 1.73 -16.89 18.17
C LYS A 23 2.66 -18.00 17.70
N THR A 24 2.58 -18.38 16.42
CA THR A 24 3.49 -19.36 15.84
C THR A 24 4.93 -18.89 15.88
N ALA A 25 5.19 -17.63 15.52
CA ALA A 25 6.52 -17.03 15.62
C ALA A 25 7.04 -17.00 17.06
N ALA A 26 6.20 -16.66 18.05
CA ALA A 26 6.55 -16.65 19.45
C ALA A 26 6.86 -18.07 19.99
N ALA A 27 6.15 -19.09 19.52
CA ALA A 27 6.41 -20.48 19.87
C ALA A 27 7.65 -21.07 19.15
N THR A 28 8.30 -20.32 18.25
CA THR A 28 9.45 -20.75 17.46
C THR A 28 10.71 -19.97 17.90
N PRO A 29 11.55 -20.51 18.80
CA PRO A 29 12.66 -19.76 19.42
C PRO A 29 13.72 -19.23 18.44
N THR A 30 13.80 -19.83 17.24
CA THR A 30 14.73 -19.41 16.17
C THR A 30 14.27 -18.17 15.43
N VAL A 31 12.98 -17.79 15.50
CA VAL A 31 12.47 -16.54 14.92
C VAL A 31 12.97 -15.35 15.72
N LYS A 32 13.74 -14.49 15.09
CA LYS A 32 14.33 -13.28 15.71
C LYS A 32 13.68 -12.00 15.24
N ARG A 33 13.01 -12.02 14.07
CA ARG A 33 12.35 -10.87 13.48
C ARG A 33 11.06 -11.29 12.81
N PHE A 34 10.07 -10.43 12.89
CA PHE A 34 8.78 -10.57 12.23
C PHE A 34 8.49 -9.26 11.50
N ILE A 35 8.14 -9.34 10.21
CA ILE A 35 7.71 -8.17 9.47
C ILE A 35 6.28 -8.37 8.98
N LEU A 36 5.43 -7.39 9.27
CA LEU A 36 4.04 -7.37 8.84
C LEU A 36 3.88 -6.42 7.67
N THR A 37 3.42 -6.91 6.53
CA THR A 37 2.94 -6.05 5.45
C THR A 37 1.58 -5.47 5.84
N SER A 38 1.59 -4.22 6.28
CA SER A 38 0.40 -3.42 6.54
C SER A 38 -0.10 -2.74 5.25
N SER A 39 -0.51 -1.50 5.31
CA SER A 39 -0.96 -0.71 4.16
C SER A 39 -0.98 0.78 4.51
N SER A 40 -0.87 1.66 3.52
CA SER A 40 -1.20 3.07 3.67
C SER A 40 -2.65 3.29 4.14
N ASN A 41 -3.55 2.35 3.86
CA ASN A 41 -4.93 2.38 4.37
C ASN A 41 -5.01 2.22 5.89
N ALA A 42 -3.95 1.75 6.54
CA ALA A 42 -3.82 1.82 8.00
C ALA A 42 -3.43 3.22 8.49
N LEU A 43 -2.91 4.09 7.61
CA LEU A 43 -2.53 5.46 7.92
C LEU A 43 -3.67 6.45 7.62
N THR A 44 -4.28 6.35 6.45
CA THR A 44 -5.34 7.23 5.94
C THR A 44 -6.10 6.59 4.78
N LEU A 45 -7.26 7.13 4.45
CA LEU A 45 -7.87 6.99 3.13
C LEU A 45 -7.33 8.08 2.19
N PRO A 46 -7.47 7.92 0.85
CA PRO A 46 -7.23 9.01 -0.08
C PRO A 46 -8.01 10.27 0.31
N ARG A 47 -7.37 11.44 0.23
CA ARG A 47 -7.94 12.73 0.62
C ARG A 47 -7.79 13.73 -0.53
N PRO A 48 -8.62 13.61 -1.59
CA PRO A 48 -8.52 14.43 -2.77
C PRO A 48 -8.53 15.93 -2.44
N ASN A 49 -7.60 16.69 -3.04
CA ASN A 49 -7.47 18.14 -2.91
C ASN A 49 -7.40 18.67 -1.46
N THR A 50 -6.93 17.82 -0.54
CA THR A 50 -6.81 18.16 0.88
C THR A 50 -5.36 18.08 1.31
N GLU A 51 -4.84 19.11 1.98
CA GLU A 51 -3.54 19.05 2.61
C GLU A 51 -3.57 18.16 3.85
N TYR A 52 -2.58 17.30 3.97
CA TYR A 52 -2.36 16.47 5.16
C TYR A 52 -0.89 16.04 5.23
N ARG A 53 -0.49 15.54 6.38
CA ARG A 53 0.83 14.97 6.58
C ARG A 53 0.70 13.57 7.19
N LEU A 54 1.46 12.63 6.64
CA LEU A 54 1.60 11.28 7.19
C LEU A 54 3.02 11.08 7.73
N ASP A 55 3.07 10.39 8.85
CA ASP A 55 4.28 9.89 9.49
C ASP A 55 4.03 8.51 10.10
N GLN A 56 5.04 7.95 10.79
CA GLN A 56 4.94 6.64 11.44
C GLN A 56 3.88 6.57 12.56
N ASN A 57 3.37 7.70 13.05
CA ASN A 57 2.36 7.76 14.11
C ASN A 57 0.93 7.91 13.56
N SER A 58 0.80 8.09 12.25
CA SER A 58 -0.49 8.28 11.60
C SER A 58 -1.34 7.01 11.64
N TRP A 59 -2.63 7.14 11.97
CA TRP A 59 -3.60 6.05 11.98
C TRP A 59 -4.93 6.45 11.36
N ASN A 60 -5.52 5.54 10.60
CA ASN A 60 -6.84 5.72 9.97
C ASN A 60 -7.96 5.41 10.97
N GLU A 61 -8.16 6.31 11.92
CA GLU A 61 -9.21 6.18 12.96
C GLU A 61 -10.63 6.17 12.38
N ILE A 62 -10.82 6.84 11.25
CA ILE A 62 -12.13 6.96 10.61
C ILE A 62 -12.62 5.59 10.15
N SER A 63 -11.77 4.84 9.43
CA SER A 63 -12.19 3.57 8.85
C SER A 63 -12.52 2.52 9.89
N SER A 64 -11.76 2.43 11.00
CA SER A 64 -12.11 1.51 12.09
C SER A 64 -13.48 1.81 12.69
N LYS A 65 -13.86 3.10 12.79
CA LYS A 65 -15.19 3.49 13.28
C LYS A 65 -16.29 3.20 12.26
N GLU A 66 -16.09 3.64 11.01
CA GLU A 66 -17.10 3.52 9.94
C GLU A 66 -17.39 2.05 9.58
N ALA A 67 -16.38 1.19 9.59
CA ALA A 67 -16.56 -0.22 9.27
C ALA A 67 -17.51 -0.96 10.22
N TRP A 68 -17.51 -0.59 11.50
CA TRP A 68 -18.33 -1.25 12.53
C TRP A 68 -19.66 -0.58 12.80
N LYS A 69 -20.00 0.53 12.11
CA LYS A 69 -21.32 1.12 12.23
C LYS A 69 -22.42 0.14 11.79
N THR A 70 -23.47 0.06 12.55
CA THR A 70 -24.68 -0.72 12.22
C THR A 70 -25.72 0.12 11.47
N GLU A 71 -25.67 1.45 11.66
CA GLU A 71 -26.60 2.42 11.07
C GLU A 71 -25.88 3.68 10.59
N GLY A 72 -26.47 4.41 9.65
CA GLY A 72 -25.95 5.71 9.21
C GLY A 72 -24.60 5.67 8.49
N TYR A 73 -24.22 4.53 7.92
CA TYR A 73 -23.04 4.41 7.07
C TYR A 73 -23.38 4.60 5.59
N ASP A 74 -22.40 5.02 4.81
CA ASP A 74 -22.51 5.07 3.34
C ASP A 74 -22.25 3.67 2.75
N PRO A 75 -23.23 3.00 2.12
CA PRO A 75 -23.05 1.69 1.53
C PRO A 75 -21.99 1.67 0.42
N ALA A 76 -21.80 2.78 -0.32
CA ALA A 76 -20.82 2.86 -1.39
C ALA A 76 -19.38 2.93 -0.86
N ALA A 77 -19.16 3.63 0.26
CA ALA A 77 -17.86 3.78 0.90
C ALA A 77 -17.52 2.61 1.85
N ARG A 78 -18.53 1.88 2.34
CA ARG A 78 -18.36 0.84 3.35
C ARG A 78 -17.33 -0.23 3.00
N PRO A 79 -17.29 -0.82 1.78
CA PRO A 79 -16.30 -1.85 1.47
C PRO A 79 -14.86 -1.36 1.62
N MET A 80 -14.59 -0.08 1.30
CA MET A 80 -13.27 0.53 1.48
C MET A 80 -12.96 0.75 2.97
N HIS A 81 -13.94 1.19 3.77
CA HIS A 81 -13.77 1.30 5.22
C HIS A 81 -13.51 -0.06 5.87
N VAL A 82 -14.22 -1.12 5.47
CA VAL A 82 -14.02 -2.47 5.99
C VAL A 82 -12.61 -3.00 5.64
N TYR A 83 -12.18 -2.81 4.40
CA TYR A 83 -10.80 -3.16 4.00
C TYR A 83 -9.77 -2.37 4.81
N SER A 84 -9.92 -1.06 4.89
CA SER A 84 -8.98 -0.19 5.61
C SER A 84 -8.94 -0.52 7.11
N ALA A 85 -10.09 -0.74 7.73
CA ALA A 85 -10.19 -1.17 9.12
C ALA A 85 -9.50 -2.53 9.34
N SER A 86 -9.59 -3.47 8.39
CA SER A 86 -8.87 -4.74 8.49
C SER A 86 -7.35 -4.54 8.59
N LYS A 87 -6.81 -3.50 7.92
CA LYS A 87 -5.39 -3.14 7.98
C LYS A 87 -5.03 -2.44 9.28
N VAL A 88 -5.86 -1.49 9.73
CA VAL A 88 -5.68 -0.81 11.03
C VAL A 88 -5.71 -1.81 12.17
N ASP A 89 -6.78 -2.60 12.25
CA ASP A 89 -7.05 -3.45 13.40
C ASP A 89 -6.07 -4.64 13.46
N SER A 90 -5.65 -5.17 12.31
CA SER A 90 -4.62 -6.22 12.27
C SER A 90 -3.23 -5.69 12.65
N GLU A 91 -2.86 -4.49 12.22
CA GLU A 91 -1.59 -3.89 12.60
C GLU A 91 -1.56 -3.54 14.10
N ARG A 92 -2.63 -2.93 14.63
CA ARG A 92 -2.78 -2.67 16.05
C ARG A 92 -2.73 -3.95 16.88
N ALA A 93 -3.44 -5.00 16.44
CA ALA A 93 -3.39 -6.29 17.11
C ALA A 93 -1.98 -6.91 17.13
N ALA A 94 -1.14 -6.61 16.14
CA ALA A 94 0.25 -7.05 16.12
C ALA A 94 1.10 -6.27 17.14
N TRP A 95 0.96 -4.96 17.22
CA TRP A 95 1.64 -4.14 18.22
C TRP A 95 1.21 -4.48 19.64
N ASP A 96 -0.10 -4.63 19.88
CA ASP A 96 -0.66 -5.06 21.17
C ASP A 96 -0.13 -6.44 21.61
N PHE A 97 0.02 -7.36 20.65
CA PHE A 97 0.58 -8.69 20.93
C PHE A 97 2.01 -8.58 21.44
N VAL A 98 2.85 -7.81 20.75
CA VAL A 98 4.27 -7.65 21.14
C VAL A 98 4.41 -6.94 22.49
N GLU A 99 3.58 -5.94 22.75
CA GLU A 99 3.58 -5.21 24.03
C GLU A 99 3.20 -6.13 25.21
N LYS A 100 2.19 -6.97 25.03
CA LYS A 100 1.65 -7.85 26.08
C LYS A 100 2.48 -9.11 26.29
N GLU A 101 2.80 -9.80 25.19
CA GLU A 101 3.44 -11.13 25.24
C GLU A 101 4.97 -11.05 25.29
N LYS A 102 5.56 -9.90 24.92
CA LYS A 102 7.03 -9.64 24.91
C LYS A 102 7.81 -10.81 24.28
N PRO A 103 7.47 -11.21 23.03
CA PRO A 103 8.11 -12.36 22.41
C PRO A 103 9.60 -12.11 22.15
N GLN A 104 10.34 -13.20 21.86
CA GLN A 104 11.78 -13.15 21.57
C GLN A 104 12.16 -12.49 20.24
N PHE A 105 11.17 -12.13 19.38
CA PHE A 105 11.40 -11.49 18.10
C PHE A 105 11.10 -9.98 18.12
N ILE A 106 11.69 -9.26 17.20
CA ILE A 106 11.41 -7.85 16.94
C ILE A 106 10.33 -7.78 15.86
N LEU A 107 9.25 -7.03 16.12
CA LEU A 107 8.23 -6.70 15.12
C LEU A 107 8.60 -5.39 14.43
N ASN A 108 8.51 -5.36 13.09
CA ASN A 108 8.43 -4.15 12.28
C ASN A 108 7.24 -4.26 11.32
N THR A 109 6.70 -3.13 10.87
CA THR A 109 5.64 -3.12 9.84
C THR A 109 6.09 -2.28 8.65
N VAL A 110 5.61 -2.64 7.46
CA VAL A 110 5.74 -1.81 6.25
C VAL A 110 4.35 -1.43 5.79
N CYS A 111 4.15 -0.15 5.53
CA CYS A 111 2.87 0.43 5.11
C CYS A 111 2.94 0.88 3.64
N PRO A 112 2.83 -0.03 2.66
CA PRO A 112 2.85 0.36 1.25
C PRO A 112 1.51 0.91 0.78
N ASN A 113 1.57 1.74 -0.27
CA ASN A 113 0.40 2.11 -1.03
C ASN A 113 0.41 1.34 -2.38
N PHE A 114 0.03 1.99 -3.46
CA PHE A 114 -0.14 1.39 -4.78
C PHE A 114 1.21 0.92 -5.33
N ASN A 115 1.43 -0.40 -5.33
CA ASN A 115 2.69 -1.00 -5.78
C ASN A 115 2.73 -1.06 -7.31
N ILE A 116 3.80 -0.53 -7.90
CA ILE A 116 4.08 -0.57 -9.34
C ILE A 116 5.50 -1.05 -9.60
N GLY A 117 5.74 -1.63 -10.76
CA GLY A 117 7.06 -2.11 -11.16
C GLY A 117 7.02 -3.45 -11.86
N GLU A 118 8.17 -4.05 -12.02
CA GLU A 118 8.36 -5.31 -12.73
C GLU A 118 7.45 -6.44 -12.21
N ILE A 119 6.77 -7.14 -13.14
CA ILE A 119 6.03 -8.36 -12.87
C ILE A 119 6.94 -9.56 -13.19
N LEU A 120 7.30 -10.31 -12.16
CA LEU A 120 8.22 -11.45 -12.30
C LEU A 120 7.53 -12.68 -12.93
N ASP A 121 6.24 -12.86 -12.72
CA ASP A 121 5.44 -13.93 -13.31
C ASP A 121 4.18 -13.35 -13.96
N LYS A 122 4.10 -13.39 -15.27
CA LYS A 122 2.97 -12.87 -16.07
C LYS A 122 1.62 -13.51 -15.71
N ARG A 123 1.63 -14.70 -15.09
CA ARG A 123 0.42 -15.39 -14.60
C ARG A 123 -0.13 -14.74 -13.32
N GLN A 124 0.70 -13.95 -12.64
CA GLN A 124 0.37 -13.27 -11.38
C GLN A 124 0.62 -11.75 -11.51
N PRO A 125 -0.22 -11.04 -12.27
CA PRO A 125 0.02 -9.62 -12.57
C PRO A 125 -0.08 -8.68 -11.36
N GLY A 126 -0.51 -9.19 -10.20
CA GLY A 126 -0.79 -8.37 -9.03
C GLY A 126 -2.09 -7.56 -9.19
N SER A 127 -2.52 -6.88 -8.12
CA SER A 127 -3.70 -6.02 -8.17
C SER A 127 -3.38 -4.66 -8.79
N SER A 128 -2.44 -3.91 -8.22
CA SER A 128 -2.09 -2.55 -8.63
C SER A 128 -1.44 -2.53 -10.02
N SER A 129 -0.39 -3.32 -10.22
CA SER A 129 0.28 -3.44 -11.53
C SER A 129 -0.66 -3.97 -12.62
N GLY A 130 -1.59 -4.86 -12.26
CA GLY A 130 -2.60 -5.38 -13.18
C GLY A 130 -3.54 -4.31 -13.73
N TYR A 131 -3.91 -3.30 -12.94
CA TYR A 131 -4.71 -2.16 -13.42
C TYR A 131 -3.95 -1.36 -14.48
N ILE A 132 -2.67 -1.07 -14.25
CA ILE A 132 -1.87 -0.27 -15.19
C ILE A 132 -1.53 -1.06 -16.46
N ARG A 133 -1.27 -2.36 -16.31
CA ARG A 133 -1.17 -3.27 -17.46
C ARG A 133 -2.44 -3.23 -18.32
N ALA A 134 -3.61 -3.38 -17.72
CA ALA A 134 -4.87 -3.37 -18.43
C ALA A 134 -5.18 -2.01 -19.10
N LEU A 135 -4.77 -0.89 -18.47
CA LEU A 135 -4.82 0.43 -19.13
C LEU A 135 -3.91 0.48 -20.36
N TRP A 136 -2.68 -0.03 -20.25
CA TRP A 136 -1.74 -0.13 -21.37
C TRP A 136 -2.28 -1.00 -22.52
N GLU A 137 -2.98 -2.08 -22.20
CA GLU A 137 -3.62 -3.00 -23.15
C GLU A 137 -4.94 -2.44 -23.73
N GLY A 138 -5.40 -1.27 -23.28
CA GLY A 138 -6.60 -0.60 -23.78
C GLY A 138 -7.92 -1.19 -23.25
N ASN A 139 -7.91 -1.80 -22.05
CA ASN A 139 -9.13 -2.34 -21.45
C ASN A 139 -10.10 -1.21 -21.02
N PRO A 140 -11.30 -1.09 -21.64
CA PRO A 140 -12.19 0.05 -21.39
C PRO A 140 -12.82 0.04 -20.00
N GLN A 141 -13.06 -1.15 -19.42
CA GLN A 141 -13.63 -1.25 -18.07
C GLN A 141 -12.63 -0.76 -17.02
N ILE A 142 -11.38 -1.18 -17.14
CA ILE A 142 -10.32 -0.76 -16.22
C ILE A 142 -10.00 0.72 -16.40
N THR A 143 -10.01 1.22 -17.63
CA THR A 143 -9.84 2.66 -17.88
C THR A 143 -10.92 3.48 -17.17
N GLY A 144 -12.20 3.09 -17.26
CA GLY A 144 -13.30 3.76 -16.56
C GLY A 144 -13.15 3.71 -15.03
N ILE A 145 -12.65 2.62 -14.48
CA ILE A 145 -12.33 2.51 -13.04
C ILE A 145 -11.20 3.48 -12.66
N LEU A 146 -10.12 3.51 -13.44
CA LEU A 146 -8.96 4.34 -13.14
C LEU A 146 -9.24 5.85 -13.29
N GLN A 147 -10.15 6.24 -14.19
CA GLN A 147 -10.61 7.63 -14.30
C GLN A 147 -11.37 8.12 -13.06
N GLN A 148 -11.99 7.20 -12.31
CA GLN A 148 -12.71 7.50 -11.07
C GLN A 148 -11.88 7.19 -9.81
N PHE A 149 -10.68 6.66 -10.00
CA PHE A 149 -9.84 6.26 -8.87
C PHE A 149 -9.36 7.51 -8.13
N PRO A 150 -9.50 7.58 -6.80
CA PRO A 150 -9.04 8.73 -6.06
C PRO A 150 -7.52 8.84 -6.13
N PRO A 151 -6.98 10.06 -6.21
CA PRO A 151 -5.54 10.28 -6.21
C PRO A 151 -4.95 9.78 -4.90
N GLN A 152 -3.78 9.17 -5.00
CA GLN A 152 -3.06 8.59 -3.88
C GLN A 152 -1.59 8.39 -4.24
N PHE A 153 -0.79 7.82 -3.34
CA PHE A 153 0.64 7.59 -3.57
C PHE A 153 0.91 6.23 -4.23
N ALA A 154 2.01 6.15 -4.96
CA ALA A 154 2.57 4.90 -5.47
C ALA A 154 3.92 4.60 -4.79
N ILE A 155 4.35 3.37 -4.90
CA ILE A 155 5.68 2.89 -4.50
C ILE A 155 6.20 1.86 -5.51
N ASP A 156 7.48 1.90 -5.81
CA ASP A 156 8.11 0.84 -6.58
C ASP A 156 8.10 -0.48 -5.80
N VAL A 157 7.73 -1.57 -6.47
CA VAL A 157 7.61 -2.89 -5.83
C VAL A 157 8.95 -3.39 -5.27
N LYS A 158 10.08 -3.06 -5.92
CA LYS A 158 11.41 -3.44 -5.45
C LYS A 158 11.82 -2.62 -4.24
N ASP A 159 11.49 -1.33 -4.19
CA ASP A 159 11.75 -0.48 -3.03
C ASP A 159 10.92 -0.94 -1.83
N ASN A 160 9.65 -1.27 -2.05
CA ASN A 160 8.82 -1.87 -1.02
C ASN A 160 9.43 -3.19 -0.50
N ALA A 161 9.85 -4.08 -1.39
CA ALA A 161 10.51 -5.33 -1.00
C ALA A 161 11.80 -5.10 -0.20
N ARG A 162 12.61 -4.11 -0.60
CA ARG A 162 13.85 -3.74 0.12
C ARG A 162 13.57 -3.20 1.52
N LEU A 163 12.49 -2.46 1.72
CA LEU A 163 12.09 -2.04 3.06
C LEU A 163 11.72 -3.23 3.95
N HIS A 164 11.08 -4.27 3.39
CA HIS A 164 10.86 -5.53 4.12
C HIS A 164 12.19 -6.21 4.47
N VAL A 165 13.13 -6.28 3.54
CA VAL A 165 14.46 -6.83 3.80
C VAL A 165 15.18 -6.02 4.87
N ALA A 166 15.17 -4.69 4.80
CA ALA A 166 15.76 -3.84 5.85
C ALA A 166 15.16 -4.11 7.23
N GLY A 167 13.82 -4.21 7.31
CA GLY A 167 13.12 -4.55 8.56
C GLY A 167 13.47 -5.93 9.11
N LEU A 168 13.87 -6.88 8.24
CA LEU A 168 14.26 -8.24 8.65
C LEU A 168 15.75 -8.38 8.97
N THR A 169 16.63 -7.56 8.38
CA THR A 169 18.08 -7.80 8.43
C THR A 169 18.89 -6.72 9.16
N MET A 170 18.40 -5.48 9.20
CA MET A 170 19.14 -4.39 9.83
C MET A 170 18.93 -4.37 11.35
N GLU A 171 20.01 -4.46 12.11
CA GLU A 171 19.95 -4.62 13.56
C GLU A 171 19.31 -3.43 14.30
N ASP A 172 19.48 -2.23 13.77
CA ASP A 172 18.95 -1.00 14.36
C ASP A 172 17.46 -0.75 14.04
N VAL A 173 16.89 -1.48 13.09
CA VAL A 173 15.46 -1.36 12.74
C VAL A 173 14.64 -2.22 13.69
N LYS A 174 14.08 -1.60 14.75
CA LYS A 174 13.40 -2.29 15.86
C LYS A 174 12.14 -1.56 16.26
N GLY A 175 10.99 -2.22 16.14
CA GLY A 175 9.70 -1.64 16.54
C GLY A 175 9.27 -0.48 15.65
N GLU A 176 9.58 -0.54 14.37
CA GLU A 176 9.34 0.57 13.44
C GLU A 176 8.17 0.30 12.48
N ARG A 177 7.43 1.36 12.18
CA ARG A 177 6.46 1.45 11.07
C ARG A 177 7.15 2.13 9.89
N LEU A 178 7.53 1.36 8.88
CA LEU A 178 8.22 1.84 7.69
C LEU A 178 7.18 2.25 6.64
N LEU A 179 7.16 3.53 6.28
CA LEU A 179 6.27 4.04 5.25
C LEU A 179 6.84 3.73 3.87
N ALA A 180 5.97 3.31 2.95
CA ALA A 180 6.34 2.97 1.57
C ALA A 180 5.38 3.68 0.59
N LEU A 181 5.51 5.02 0.54
CA LEU A 181 4.73 5.92 -0.29
C LEU A 181 5.69 6.90 -0.97
N ASN A 182 5.80 6.88 -2.30
CA ASN A 182 6.78 7.71 -3.01
C ASN A 182 6.12 8.95 -3.63
N GLU A 183 5.55 8.80 -4.81
CA GLU A 183 4.97 9.91 -5.57
C GLU A 183 3.45 9.82 -5.61
N PRO A 184 2.73 10.97 -5.50
CA PRO A 184 1.31 10.99 -5.72
C PRO A 184 0.98 10.77 -7.19
N PHE A 185 -0.13 10.09 -7.45
CA PHE A 185 -0.65 9.88 -8.80
C PHE A 185 -2.15 10.08 -8.87
N ASN A 186 -2.61 10.31 -10.09
CA ASN A 186 -3.99 10.29 -10.55
C ASN A 186 -4.01 9.68 -11.97
N TYR A 187 -5.14 9.69 -12.65
CA TYR A 187 -5.25 9.10 -14.00
C TYR A 187 -4.34 9.83 -15.01
N SER A 188 -4.29 11.17 -14.99
CA SER A 188 -3.39 11.95 -15.84
C SER A 188 -1.94 11.53 -15.68
N ARG A 189 -1.49 11.34 -14.44
CA ARG A 189 -0.09 10.94 -14.15
C ARG A 189 0.24 9.56 -14.72
N TRP A 190 -0.73 8.61 -14.75
CA TRP A 190 -0.57 7.34 -15.43
C TRP A 190 -0.42 7.52 -16.94
N VAL A 191 -1.35 8.26 -17.56
CA VAL A 191 -1.33 8.51 -19.01
C VAL A 191 -0.04 9.19 -19.44
N GLU A 192 0.40 10.24 -18.74
CA GLU A 192 1.68 10.93 -19.00
C GLU A 192 2.88 9.96 -18.97
N SER A 193 2.92 9.08 -17.99
CA SER A 193 4.01 8.12 -17.85
C SER A 193 3.99 7.06 -18.96
N LEU A 194 2.82 6.56 -19.32
CA LEU A 194 2.66 5.57 -20.38
C LEU A 194 2.95 6.16 -21.77
N GLN A 195 2.56 7.41 -22.04
CA GLN A 195 2.86 8.11 -23.29
C GLN A 195 4.36 8.41 -23.47
N LYS A 196 5.14 8.54 -22.38
CA LYS A 196 6.62 8.60 -22.49
C LYS A 196 7.23 7.31 -23.01
N ILE A 197 6.57 6.16 -22.78
CA ILE A 197 7.03 4.86 -23.27
C ILE A 197 6.66 4.66 -24.74
N ASP A 198 5.41 5.01 -25.10
CA ASP A 198 4.93 4.95 -26.48
C ASP A 198 4.02 6.15 -26.79
N PRO A 199 4.57 7.22 -27.42
CA PRO A 199 3.81 8.41 -27.77
C PRO A 199 2.70 8.17 -28.80
N SER A 200 2.71 7.05 -29.52
CA SER A 200 1.67 6.70 -30.49
C SER A 200 0.39 6.15 -29.87
N LYS A 201 0.47 5.71 -28.60
CA LYS A 201 -0.71 5.19 -27.89
C LYS A 201 -1.68 6.29 -27.49
N ASN A 202 -2.94 6.05 -27.81
CA ASN A 202 -4.03 6.92 -27.43
C ASN A 202 -4.73 6.37 -26.18
N PHE A 203 -4.84 7.21 -25.16
CA PHE A 203 -5.62 6.93 -23.95
C PHE A 203 -6.84 7.85 -23.90
N PRO A 204 -7.98 7.40 -23.37
CA PRO A 204 -9.11 8.28 -23.11
C PRO A 204 -8.67 9.49 -22.26
N PRO A 205 -9.27 10.68 -22.51
CA PRO A 205 -8.88 11.88 -21.78
C PRO A 205 -9.18 11.74 -20.27
N PRO A 206 -8.40 12.42 -19.41
CA PRO A 206 -8.70 12.47 -17.99
C PRO A 206 -10.04 13.17 -17.71
N PRO A 207 -10.66 12.93 -16.55
CA PRO A 207 -11.83 13.68 -16.12
C PRO A 207 -11.57 15.18 -16.09
N ALA A 208 -12.55 16.00 -16.50
CA ALA A 208 -12.39 17.47 -16.58
C ALA A 208 -12.01 18.12 -15.23
N ASN A 209 -12.47 17.54 -14.12
CA ASN A 209 -12.21 18.03 -12.74
C ASN A 209 -11.39 17.00 -11.94
N GLU A 210 -10.33 16.47 -12.55
CA GLU A 210 -9.51 15.49 -11.90
C GLU A 210 -8.86 16.05 -10.63
N SER A 211 -9.02 15.36 -9.53
CA SER A 211 -8.44 15.74 -8.25
C SER A 211 -6.96 15.31 -8.14
N LYS A 212 -6.25 15.95 -7.19
CA LYS A 212 -4.86 15.65 -6.88
C LYS A 212 -4.71 15.23 -5.42
N ASP A 213 -3.73 14.39 -5.13
CA ASP A 213 -3.23 14.21 -3.78
C ASP A 213 -2.17 15.28 -3.51
N ILE A 214 -2.46 16.16 -2.55
CA ILE A 214 -1.57 17.26 -2.13
C ILE A 214 -1.04 17.05 -0.71
N GLY A 215 -1.15 15.81 -0.22
CA GLY A 215 -0.57 15.39 1.05
C GLY A 215 0.95 15.29 1.01
N THR A 216 1.54 15.22 2.17
CA THR A 216 2.98 15.00 2.37
C THR A 216 3.21 13.76 3.24
N VAL A 217 4.32 13.05 2.99
CA VAL A 217 4.68 11.84 3.72
C VAL A 217 6.11 11.95 4.24
N ASP A 218 6.32 11.66 5.51
CA ASP A 218 7.67 11.60 6.06
C ASP A 218 8.35 10.27 5.72
N MET A 219 9.08 10.27 4.60
CA MET A 219 9.80 9.11 4.08
C MET A 219 11.28 9.06 4.49
N LYS A 220 11.73 9.95 5.38
CA LYS A 220 13.17 10.08 5.71
C LYS A 220 13.79 8.77 6.14
N ARG A 221 13.14 8.04 7.06
CA ARG A 221 13.65 6.75 7.56
C ARG A 221 13.70 5.70 6.45
N SER A 222 12.66 5.58 5.66
CA SER A 222 12.61 4.62 4.55
C SER A 222 13.68 4.92 3.50
N ILE A 223 13.87 6.19 3.14
CA ILE A 223 14.94 6.64 2.20
C ILE A 223 16.33 6.34 2.78
N GLU A 224 16.56 6.58 4.07
CA GLU A 224 17.81 6.24 4.74
C GLU A 224 18.12 4.75 4.62
N LEU A 225 17.14 3.89 4.91
CA LEU A 225 17.30 2.43 4.82
C LEU A 225 17.59 1.97 3.39
N LEU A 226 16.90 2.53 2.39
CA LEU A 226 17.16 2.24 0.98
C LEU A 226 18.59 2.65 0.57
N LYS A 227 19.07 3.82 1.03
CA LYS A 227 20.46 4.25 0.78
C LYS A 227 21.48 3.30 1.41
N ARG A 228 21.23 2.78 2.59
CA ARG A 228 22.09 1.77 3.23
C ARG A 228 22.10 0.43 2.50
N LEU A 229 21.08 0.14 1.69
CA LEU A 229 21.03 -0.99 0.75
C LEU A 229 21.67 -0.68 -0.62
N GLY A 230 22.34 0.46 -0.75
CA GLY A 230 23.11 0.84 -1.95
C GLY A 230 22.31 1.60 -3.02
N LEU A 231 21.11 2.07 -2.70
CA LEU A 231 20.33 2.89 -3.62
C LEU A 231 20.63 4.38 -3.43
N THR A 232 20.34 5.19 -4.45
CA THR A 232 20.45 6.66 -4.36
C THR A 232 19.23 7.31 -3.69
N GLY A 233 18.10 6.61 -3.64
CA GLY A 233 16.83 7.04 -3.09
C GLY A 233 15.69 6.12 -3.55
N LEU A 234 14.48 6.65 -3.58
CA LEU A 234 13.30 5.96 -4.10
C LEU A 234 13.35 5.91 -5.64
N THR A 235 12.87 4.81 -6.21
CA THR A 235 12.74 4.66 -7.67
C THR A 235 11.69 5.65 -8.20
N PRO A 236 12.01 6.49 -9.20
CA PRO A 236 11.04 7.42 -9.78
C PRO A 236 9.82 6.71 -10.35
N PHE A 237 8.65 7.36 -10.28
CA PHE A 237 7.39 6.82 -10.77
C PHE A 237 7.47 6.36 -12.24
N ASP A 238 8.01 7.19 -13.13
CA ASP A 238 8.16 6.87 -14.55
C ASP A 238 9.02 5.63 -14.79
N GLU A 239 10.07 5.45 -13.99
CA GLU A 239 10.93 4.27 -14.08
C GLU A 239 10.19 3.00 -13.64
N SER A 240 9.41 3.07 -12.55
CA SER A 240 8.59 1.95 -12.09
C SER A 240 7.53 1.55 -13.15
N VAL A 241 6.90 2.54 -13.80
CA VAL A 241 5.96 2.29 -14.90
C VAL A 241 6.67 1.67 -16.10
N ARG A 242 7.86 2.18 -16.47
CA ARG A 242 8.67 1.63 -17.56
C ARG A 242 9.04 0.16 -17.31
N GLN A 243 9.48 -0.17 -16.09
CA GLN A 243 9.80 -1.56 -15.69
C GLN A 243 8.57 -2.47 -15.76
N LEU A 244 7.42 -1.97 -15.31
CA LEU A 244 6.17 -2.70 -15.40
C LEU A 244 5.84 -3.05 -16.85
N ILE A 245 5.82 -2.06 -17.75
CA ILE A 245 5.45 -2.28 -19.15
C ILE A 245 6.47 -3.19 -19.86
N ALA A 246 7.77 -2.99 -19.64
CA ALA A 246 8.81 -3.86 -20.20
C ALA A 246 8.67 -5.33 -19.73
N SER A 247 8.13 -5.59 -18.55
CA SER A 247 7.96 -6.95 -18.04
C SER A 247 6.75 -7.69 -18.61
N VAL A 248 5.79 -6.96 -19.23
CA VAL A 248 4.54 -7.54 -19.76
C VAL A 248 4.41 -7.47 -21.29
N SER A 249 5.31 -6.74 -21.94
CA SER A 249 5.46 -6.65 -23.41
C SER A 249 5.99 -7.94 -24.02
#